data_cebfd4a6c34a57e05e044188042d6117
#
_entry.id   cebfd4a6c34a57e05e044188042d6117
#
_cell.length_a   1.000
_cell.length_b   1.000
_cell.length_c   1.000
_cell.angle_alpha   90.00
_cell.angle_beta   90.00
_cell.angle_gamma   90.00
#
_symmetry.space_group_name_H-M   'P 1'
#
loop_
_entity.id
_entity.type
_entity.pdbx_description
1 polymer ?
#
loop_
_entity_poly.entity_id
_entity_poly.type
_entity_poly.pdbx_seq_one_letter_code
_entity_poly.pdbx_strand_id
1 'polypeptide(L)'
;LFLQTIYAQQWHSINSKSDDSYSVNLIKSTEKAISLELTINGFNTNSVAAPRSQNSVIISNDDMAALAEAGYPNIPSLSIPIIINDNGKMEVIISNAKYVEYDNIEIAPSKGHFPRSINPDDVPYTYGEVYQNDEFFPTSQAKLDSPYILRDFRAQNIIVTPFAYNPVTKTLRVYHEMTIEVVATKETGENELTRNSEVRINSEFSKLYERRFINYKESEAKYEVVEEEGDLLIICYDEFMEPMQEFVEWKRSTGRNTTMVGTSVAGSTADNVKAYIETQYENNPNLTHVLLVGDKEQLSGKYLSMGEYSGYSDWWFGQL
;
A
#
# COMPACT_ATOMS: atom_id res chain seq x y z
N LEU A 1 41.22 -13.23 13.67
CA LEU A 1 39.94 -13.83 14.08
C LEU A 1 38.86 -12.77 13.82
N PHE A 2 38.09 -12.90 12.77
CA PHE A 2 36.85 -12.11 12.55
C PHE A 2 35.78 -12.70 13.48
N LEU A 3 35.45 -12.02 14.56
CA LEU A 3 34.23 -12.27 15.31
C LEU A 3 33.07 -11.80 14.44
N GLN A 4 32.41 -12.72 13.75
CA GLN A 4 31.08 -12.46 13.20
C GLN A 4 30.14 -12.32 14.40
N THR A 5 29.61 -11.12 14.58
CA THR A 5 28.52 -10.87 15.54
C THR A 5 27.28 -11.59 15.00
N ILE A 6 26.94 -12.73 15.58
CA ILE A 6 25.68 -13.43 15.25
C ILE A 6 24.58 -12.63 15.93
N TYR A 7 23.83 -11.85 15.17
CA TYR A 7 22.62 -11.21 15.65
C TYR A 7 21.57 -12.30 15.91
N ALA A 8 21.18 -12.48 17.17
CA ALA A 8 20.19 -13.48 17.55
C ALA A 8 18.79 -12.92 17.28
N GLN A 9 18.01 -13.66 16.50
CA GLN A 9 16.57 -13.48 16.38
C GLN A 9 15.89 -14.33 17.44
N GLN A 10 14.95 -13.74 18.17
CA GLN A 10 14.18 -14.44 19.20
C GLN A 10 12.68 -14.23 18.94
N TRP A 11 11.95 -15.34 18.86
CA TRP A 11 10.49 -15.35 18.77
C TRP A 11 9.86 -15.23 20.15
N HIS A 12 8.88 -14.32 20.28
CA HIS A 12 8.04 -14.14 21.46
C HIS A 12 6.62 -14.57 21.13
N SER A 13 6.22 -15.74 21.59
CA SER A 13 4.87 -16.26 21.37
C SER A 13 3.89 -15.64 22.37
N ILE A 14 2.77 -15.14 21.87
CA ILE A 14 1.64 -14.67 22.67
C ILE A 14 0.51 -15.69 22.64
N ASN A 15 0.22 -16.23 21.43
CA ASN A 15 -0.76 -17.28 21.23
C ASN A 15 -0.07 -18.49 20.57
N SER A 16 0.16 -19.54 21.35
CA SER A 16 0.87 -20.75 20.89
C SER A 16 0.05 -21.68 20.00
N LYS A 17 -1.22 -21.35 19.72
CA LYS A 17 -2.14 -22.19 18.94
C LYS A 17 -2.17 -21.84 17.45
N SER A 18 -1.50 -20.81 17.03
CA SER A 18 -1.44 -20.37 15.63
C SER A 18 0.00 -20.41 15.12
N ASP A 19 0.17 -20.91 13.90
CA ASP A 19 1.45 -20.86 13.18
C ASP A 19 1.67 -19.48 12.52
N ASP A 20 0.60 -18.72 12.27
CA ASP A 20 0.68 -17.37 11.71
C ASP A 20 1.06 -16.35 12.79
N SER A 21 1.91 -15.41 12.45
CA SER A 21 2.37 -14.35 13.39
C SER A 21 1.27 -13.36 13.76
N TYR A 22 0.29 -13.18 12.88
CA TYR A 22 -0.92 -12.36 13.10
C TYR A 22 -2.07 -12.85 12.20
N SER A 23 -3.27 -12.37 12.49
CA SER A 23 -4.43 -12.52 11.61
C SER A 23 -5.30 -11.27 11.61
N VAL A 24 -5.94 -10.99 10.46
CA VAL A 24 -6.94 -9.93 10.29
C VAL A 24 -8.22 -10.56 9.77
N ASN A 25 -9.31 -10.39 10.50
CA ASN A 25 -10.62 -10.92 10.13
C ASN A 25 -11.61 -9.78 9.89
N LEU A 26 -12.31 -9.83 8.76
CA LEU A 26 -13.43 -8.94 8.49
C LEU A 26 -14.65 -9.42 9.29
N ILE A 27 -15.14 -8.59 10.20
CA ILE A 27 -16.32 -8.89 11.01
C ILE A 27 -17.58 -8.34 10.35
N LYS A 28 -17.48 -7.14 9.76
CA LYS A 28 -18.61 -6.46 9.13
C LYS A 28 -18.11 -5.48 8.08
N SER A 29 -18.84 -5.41 6.97
CA SER A 29 -18.65 -4.37 5.95
C SER A 29 -20.00 -3.85 5.49
N THR A 30 -20.24 -2.57 5.68
CA THR A 30 -21.43 -1.85 5.22
C THR A 30 -21.02 -0.47 4.74
N GLU A 31 -21.93 0.24 4.07
CA GLU A 31 -21.69 1.64 3.65
C GLU A 31 -21.37 2.59 4.82
N LYS A 32 -21.83 2.29 6.02
CA LYS A 32 -21.67 3.17 7.20
C LYS A 32 -20.52 2.78 8.09
N ALA A 33 -20.13 1.51 8.09
CA ALA A 33 -19.09 1.01 8.97
C ALA A 33 -18.46 -0.28 8.45
N ILE A 34 -17.15 -0.38 8.63
CA ILE A 34 -16.33 -1.56 8.40
C ILE A 34 -15.70 -1.91 9.75
N SER A 35 -15.81 -3.18 10.17
CA SER A 35 -15.25 -3.66 11.43
C SER A 35 -14.30 -4.82 11.17
N LEU A 36 -13.09 -4.72 11.69
CA LEU A 36 -12.03 -5.71 11.59
C LEU A 36 -11.59 -6.15 12.99
N GLU A 37 -11.19 -7.40 13.11
CA GLU A 37 -10.50 -7.92 14.28
C GLU A 37 -9.04 -8.25 13.90
N LEU A 38 -8.08 -7.63 14.61
CA LEU A 38 -6.67 -7.93 14.49
C LEU A 38 -6.24 -8.75 15.70
N THR A 39 -5.55 -9.87 15.45
CA THR A 39 -4.91 -10.70 16.47
C THR A 39 -3.42 -10.82 16.17
N ILE A 40 -2.57 -10.53 17.16
CA ILE A 40 -1.11 -10.75 17.11
C ILE A 40 -0.80 -12.02 17.91
N ASN A 41 -0.25 -13.02 17.25
CA ASN A 41 0.09 -14.31 17.86
C ASN A 41 1.52 -14.37 18.38
N GLY A 42 2.38 -13.46 17.91
CA GLY A 42 3.75 -13.35 18.37
C GLY A 42 4.55 -12.31 17.54
N PHE A 43 5.80 -12.14 17.89
CA PHE A 43 6.71 -11.22 17.21
C PHE A 43 8.16 -11.66 17.40
N ASN A 44 9.05 -11.13 16.57
CA ASN A 44 10.49 -11.33 16.70
C ASN A 44 11.20 -10.10 17.28
N THR A 45 12.19 -10.32 18.12
CA THR A 45 13.21 -9.35 18.43
C THR A 45 14.50 -9.73 17.72
N ASN A 46 15.11 -8.77 17.01
CA ASN A 46 16.37 -8.95 16.31
C ASN A 46 17.41 -8.05 16.99
N SER A 47 18.46 -8.66 17.57
CA SER A 47 19.50 -7.91 18.28
C SER A 47 20.30 -7.05 17.33
N VAL A 48 20.57 -5.80 17.75
CA VAL A 48 21.38 -4.84 16.99
C VAL A 48 22.28 -4.07 17.95
N ALA A 49 23.46 -3.68 17.48
CA ALA A 49 24.32 -2.75 18.21
C ALA A 49 23.91 -1.31 17.91
N ALA A 50 23.42 -0.60 18.91
CA ALA A 50 23.07 0.81 18.80
C ALA A 50 23.83 1.66 19.83
N PRO A 51 23.99 2.99 19.62
CA PRO A 51 24.83 3.83 20.49
C PRO A 51 24.49 3.81 21.98
N ARG A 52 23.21 3.62 22.35
CA ARG A 52 22.77 3.56 23.75
C ARG A 52 22.98 2.19 24.39
N SER A 53 22.99 1.12 23.60
CA SER A 53 23.14 -0.25 24.11
C SER A 53 23.59 -1.20 23.01
N GLN A 54 24.55 -2.07 23.35
CA GLN A 54 24.98 -3.17 22.49
C GLN A 54 23.91 -4.29 22.39
N ASN A 55 22.93 -4.28 23.30
CA ASN A 55 21.83 -5.23 23.36
C ASN A 55 20.49 -4.57 22.95
N SER A 56 20.53 -3.57 22.09
CA SER A 56 19.31 -3.02 21.51
C SER A 56 18.67 -4.03 20.57
N VAL A 57 17.36 -3.90 20.38
CA VAL A 57 16.60 -4.75 19.45
C VAL A 57 15.80 -3.90 18.47
N ILE A 58 15.48 -4.48 17.34
CA ILE A 58 14.38 -4.04 16.46
C ILE A 58 13.26 -5.07 16.55
N ILE A 59 12.04 -4.59 16.50
CA ILE A 59 10.85 -5.47 16.49
C ILE A 59 10.48 -5.77 15.06
N SER A 60 10.21 -7.04 14.77
CA SER A 60 9.67 -7.46 13.46
C SER A 60 8.53 -8.47 13.63
N ASN A 61 7.66 -8.48 12.64
CA ASN A 61 6.62 -9.47 12.48
C ASN A 61 6.50 -9.76 10.99
N ASP A 62 6.19 -11.00 10.62
CA ASP A 62 6.09 -11.41 9.24
C ASP A 62 5.08 -10.53 8.49
N ASP A 63 5.41 -10.14 7.26
CA ASP A 63 4.57 -9.31 6.38
C ASP A 63 4.21 -7.89 6.90
N MET A 64 4.67 -7.52 8.10
CA MET A 64 4.54 -6.14 8.60
C MET A 64 5.75 -5.30 8.18
N ALA A 65 5.50 -4.09 7.73
CA ALA A 65 6.55 -3.14 7.38
C ALA A 65 7.07 -2.44 8.64
N ALA A 66 8.40 -2.27 8.74
CA ALA A 66 8.98 -1.42 9.78
C ALA A 66 8.51 0.03 9.59
N LEU A 67 8.21 0.72 10.70
CA LEU A 67 7.95 2.15 10.68
C LEU A 67 9.24 2.89 10.29
N ALA A 68 9.30 3.36 9.05
CA ALA A 68 10.52 3.90 8.46
C ALA A 68 10.66 5.42 8.68
N GLU A 69 10.47 5.87 9.91
CA GLU A 69 10.66 7.26 10.33
C GLU A 69 11.96 7.38 11.14
N ALA A 70 12.91 8.13 10.59
CA ALA A 70 14.23 8.25 11.19
C ALA A 70 14.19 8.81 12.62
N GLY A 71 14.86 8.14 13.55
CA GLY A 71 14.93 8.57 14.94
C GLY A 71 13.77 8.10 15.83
N TYR A 72 12.71 7.52 15.28
CA TYR A 72 11.60 6.93 16.04
C TYR A 72 11.84 5.44 16.32
N PRO A 73 11.19 4.84 17.34
CA PRO A 73 11.36 3.43 17.65
C PRO A 73 11.08 2.54 16.44
N ASN A 74 11.97 1.59 16.14
CA ASN A 74 11.81 0.66 15.03
C ASN A 74 10.84 -0.46 15.39
N ILE A 75 9.55 -0.20 15.17
CA ILE A 75 8.43 -1.10 15.43
C ILE A 75 7.63 -1.33 14.14
N PRO A 76 7.04 -2.52 13.96
CA PRO A 76 6.31 -2.84 12.73
C PRO A 76 4.90 -2.28 12.70
N SER A 77 4.41 -2.04 11.48
CA SER A 77 3.05 -1.62 11.18
C SER A 77 2.47 -2.43 10.02
N LEU A 78 1.14 -2.56 10.01
CA LEU A 78 0.38 -3.25 8.98
C LEU A 78 -0.49 -2.25 8.21
N SER A 79 -0.50 -2.37 6.89
CA SER A 79 -1.40 -1.60 6.02
C SER A 79 -2.51 -2.50 5.52
N ILE A 80 -3.76 -2.19 5.87
CA ILE A 80 -4.95 -2.96 5.50
C ILE A 80 -5.79 -2.14 4.52
N PRO A 81 -5.77 -2.46 3.24
CA PRO A 81 -6.59 -1.79 2.24
C PRO A 81 -8.06 -2.20 2.36
N ILE A 82 -8.94 -1.22 2.37
CA ILE A 82 -10.40 -1.38 2.40
C ILE A 82 -11.08 -0.56 1.32
N ILE A 83 -12.19 -1.07 0.80
CA ILE A 83 -13.13 -0.30 -0.01
C ILE A 83 -14.00 0.50 0.95
N ILE A 84 -14.16 1.79 0.67
CA ILE A 84 -14.98 2.72 1.45
C ILE A 84 -16.12 3.28 0.58
N ASN A 85 -17.03 4.03 1.20
CA ASN A 85 -18.07 4.73 0.45
C ASN A 85 -17.49 5.68 -0.60
N ASP A 86 -18.20 5.84 -1.70
CA ASP A 86 -17.84 6.77 -2.76
C ASP A 86 -17.76 8.22 -2.26
N ASN A 87 -18.54 8.57 -1.24
CA ASN A 87 -18.63 9.92 -0.67
C ASN A 87 -18.40 9.91 0.84
N GLY A 88 -18.04 11.07 1.37
CA GLY A 88 -17.88 11.33 2.79
C GLY A 88 -16.49 10.97 3.34
N LYS A 89 -16.20 11.52 4.50
CA LYS A 89 -14.98 11.25 5.25
C LYS A 89 -15.16 10.02 6.13
N MET A 90 -14.12 9.21 6.26
CA MET A 90 -14.07 8.07 7.17
C MET A 90 -13.23 8.42 8.40
N GLU A 91 -13.57 7.83 9.53
CA GLU A 91 -12.79 7.89 10.78
C GLU A 91 -12.54 6.49 11.31
N VAL A 92 -11.38 6.29 11.95
CA VAL A 92 -11.02 5.01 12.58
C VAL A 92 -11.14 5.11 14.09
N ILE A 93 -11.73 4.07 14.68
CA ILE A 93 -11.94 3.91 16.13
C ILE A 93 -11.40 2.54 16.52
N ILE A 94 -10.66 2.48 17.63
CA ILE A 94 -10.23 1.21 18.22
C ILE A 94 -11.07 0.93 19.45
N SER A 95 -11.60 -0.29 19.52
CA SER A 95 -12.31 -0.82 20.68
C SER A 95 -11.74 -2.18 21.08
N ASN A 96 -12.03 -2.62 22.31
CA ASN A 96 -11.60 -3.92 22.85
C ASN A 96 -10.11 -4.23 22.70
N ALA A 97 -9.25 -3.22 22.85
CA ALA A 97 -7.80 -3.41 22.75
C ALA A 97 -7.25 -4.09 24.01
N LYS A 98 -6.76 -5.34 23.84
CA LYS A 98 -6.05 -6.09 24.89
C LYS A 98 -4.56 -6.10 24.59
N TYR A 99 -3.74 -5.95 25.60
CA TYR A 99 -2.29 -5.92 25.43
C TYR A 99 -1.56 -6.70 26.53
N VAL A 100 -0.31 -7.01 26.23
CA VAL A 100 0.71 -7.48 27.17
C VAL A 100 1.89 -6.52 27.14
N GLU A 101 2.60 -6.41 28.24
CA GLU A 101 3.80 -5.56 28.37
C GLU A 101 5.04 -6.40 28.59
N TYR A 102 6.14 -5.95 27.99
CA TYR A 102 7.48 -6.52 28.12
C TYR A 102 8.42 -5.42 28.60
N ASP A 103 8.98 -5.61 29.78
CA ASP A 103 9.89 -4.64 30.41
C ASP A 103 11.33 -4.88 30.03
N ASN A 104 12.16 -3.85 30.23
CA ASN A 104 13.60 -3.86 29.99
C ASN A 104 14.00 -4.14 28.53
N ILE A 105 13.16 -3.76 27.58
CA ILE A 105 13.45 -3.85 26.15
C ILE A 105 14.01 -2.49 25.67
N GLU A 106 15.23 -2.50 25.13
CA GLU A 106 15.81 -1.31 24.49
C GLU A 106 15.60 -1.39 22.98
N ILE A 107 14.60 -0.67 22.45
CA ILE A 107 14.34 -0.65 21.02
C ILE A 107 15.25 0.37 20.35
N ALA A 108 15.99 -0.06 19.32
CA ALA A 108 16.80 0.84 18.50
C ALA A 108 15.89 1.73 17.63
N PRO A 109 16.31 2.98 17.33
CA PRO A 109 15.56 3.83 16.41
C PRO A 109 15.59 3.30 14.98
N SER A 110 14.57 3.62 14.22
CA SER A 110 14.58 3.45 12.76
C SER A 110 15.67 4.34 12.14
N LYS A 111 16.36 3.82 11.15
CA LYS A 111 17.33 4.58 10.33
C LYS A 111 16.63 5.42 9.24
N GLY A 112 15.32 5.29 9.10
CA GLY A 112 14.53 5.99 8.08
C GLY A 112 14.59 5.35 6.71
N HIS A 113 14.17 6.12 5.69
CA HIS A 113 14.24 5.74 4.30
C HIS A 113 15.56 6.19 3.67
N PHE A 114 16.17 5.34 2.88
CA PHE A 114 17.35 5.66 2.07
C PHE A 114 17.33 4.87 0.75
N PRO A 115 18.01 5.37 -0.31
CA PRO A 115 18.08 4.69 -1.60
C PRO A 115 18.81 3.35 -1.50
N ARG A 116 18.50 2.44 -2.41
CA ARG A 116 19.17 1.12 -2.50
C ARG A 116 20.68 1.19 -2.74
N SER A 117 21.20 2.34 -3.17
CA SER A 117 22.63 2.59 -3.35
C SER A 117 23.38 2.82 -2.04
N ILE A 118 22.67 3.07 -0.94
CA ILE A 118 23.25 3.26 0.40
C ILE A 118 23.24 1.92 1.12
N ASN A 119 24.41 1.50 1.64
CA ASN A 119 24.49 0.34 2.52
C ASN A 119 23.83 0.69 3.87
N PRO A 120 22.82 -0.07 4.33
CA PRO A 120 22.17 0.16 5.64
C PRO A 120 23.14 0.17 6.83
N ASP A 121 24.25 -0.55 6.74
CA ASP A 121 25.25 -0.61 7.82
C ASP A 121 26.03 0.70 7.97
N ASP A 122 26.14 1.48 6.90
CA ASP A 122 26.83 2.78 6.91
C ASP A 122 25.92 3.90 7.46
N VAL A 123 24.60 3.66 7.60
CA VAL A 123 23.67 4.63 8.17
C VAL A 123 23.65 4.50 9.69
N PRO A 124 24.06 5.55 10.45
CA PRO A 124 24.09 5.49 11.90
C PRO A 124 22.70 5.50 12.51
N TYR A 125 22.53 4.89 13.67
CA TYR A 125 21.35 5.05 14.51
C TYR A 125 21.33 6.44 15.14
N THR A 126 20.26 7.20 14.91
CA THR A 126 20.05 8.53 15.51
C THR A 126 18.79 8.49 16.36
N TYR A 127 18.89 8.88 17.63
CA TYR A 127 17.76 8.91 18.55
C TYR A 127 17.05 10.25 18.46
N GLY A 128 15.78 10.25 18.06
CA GLY A 128 14.93 11.43 18.04
C GLY A 128 14.44 11.86 19.44
N GLU A 129 13.73 12.99 19.48
CA GLU A 129 13.19 13.56 20.71
C GLU A 129 12.20 12.62 21.43
N VAL A 130 11.50 11.76 20.68
CA VAL A 130 10.57 10.76 21.22
C VAL A 130 11.23 9.87 22.29
N TYR A 131 12.54 9.65 22.21
CA TYR A 131 13.29 8.86 23.20
C TYR A 131 13.54 9.57 24.53
N GLN A 132 13.13 10.81 24.67
CA GLN A 132 13.21 11.60 25.91
C GLN A 132 11.86 11.71 26.61
N ASN A 133 10.78 11.29 25.95
CA ASN A 133 9.40 11.43 26.43
C ASN A 133 8.98 10.17 27.18
N ASP A 134 8.43 10.34 28.38
CA ASP A 134 7.85 9.25 29.17
C ASP A 134 6.40 8.99 28.70
N GLU A 135 6.27 8.60 27.45
CA GLU A 135 5.00 8.30 26.79
C GLU A 135 5.16 7.12 25.82
N PHE A 136 4.07 6.39 25.62
CA PHE A 136 4.05 5.33 24.59
C PHE A 136 3.96 5.92 23.18
N PHE A 137 4.85 5.49 22.31
CA PHE A 137 4.87 5.80 20.88
C PHE A 137 4.53 4.54 20.04
N PRO A 138 3.63 4.62 19.05
CA PRO A 138 2.75 5.74 18.75
C PRO A 138 1.65 5.90 19.81
N THR A 139 1.08 7.10 19.91
CA THR A 139 -0.04 7.40 20.81
C THR A 139 -1.36 6.83 20.34
N SER A 140 -1.48 6.57 19.02
CA SER A 140 -2.64 5.91 18.40
C SER A 140 -2.17 4.68 17.62
N GLN A 141 -2.82 3.55 17.83
CA GLN A 141 -2.49 2.28 17.20
C GLN A 141 -3.13 2.10 15.82
N ALA A 142 -4.02 2.97 15.41
CA ALA A 142 -4.55 2.99 14.04
C ALA A 142 -4.75 4.42 13.53
N LYS A 143 -4.52 4.61 12.25
CA LYS A 143 -4.83 5.82 11.50
C LYS A 143 -5.29 5.45 10.09
N LEU A 144 -6.04 6.34 9.47
CA LEU A 144 -6.37 6.22 8.05
C LEU A 144 -5.37 7.02 7.23
N ASP A 145 -4.93 6.44 6.14
CA ASP A 145 -4.18 7.15 5.10
C ASP A 145 -5.14 7.96 4.22
N SER A 146 -4.64 8.79 3.29
CA SER A 146 -5.50 9.51 2.35
C SER A 146 -6.29 8.54 1.46
N PRO A 147 -7.60 8.80 1.22
CA PRO A 147 -8.38 7.99 0.31
C PRO A 147 -7.84 8.08 -1.12
N TYR A 148 -7.99 7.01 -1.87
CA TYR A 148 -7.60 6.94 -3.28
C TYR A 148 -8.69 6.24 -4.10
N ILE A 149 -8.66 6.45 -5.41
CA ILE A 149 -9.53 5.75 -6.36
C ILE A 149 -8.67 4.70 -7.06
N LEU A 150 -9.10 3.44 -7.02
CA LEU A 150 -8.56 2.37 -7.83
C LEU A 150 -9.66 1.94 -8.80
N ARG A 151 -9.66 2.55 -9.97
CA ARG A 151 -10.63 2.37 -11.06
C ARG A 151 -12.09 2.42 -10.59
N ASP A 152 -12.63 1.29 -10.12
CA ASP A 152 -14.06 1.13 -9.82
C ASP A 152 -14.40 1.45 -8.37
N PHE A 153 -13.41 1.56 -7.50
CA PHE A 153 -13.61 1.73 -6.06
C PHE A 153 -12.83 2.90 -5.48
N ARG A 154 -13.50 3.63 -4.63
CA ARG A 154 -12.84 4.50 -3.66
C ARG A 154 -12.37 3.65 -2.49
N ALA A 155 -11.11 3.77 -2.14
CA ALA A 155 -10.45 2.93 -1.15
C ALA A 155 -9.60 3.76 -0.20
N GLN A 156 -9.23 3.15 0.92
CA GLN A 156 -8.39 3.77 1.94
C GLN A 156 -7.57 2.70 2.65
N ASN A 157 -6.36 3.02 3.08
CA ASN A 157 -5.57 2.11 3.89
C ASN A 157 -5.75 2.43 5.37
N ILE A 158 -6.00 1.40 6.17
CA ILE A 158 -5.88 1.46 7.62
C ILE A 158 -4.44 1.11 7.96
N ILE A 159 -3.70 2.06 8.53
CA ILE A 159 -2.34 1.81 9.04
C ILE A 159 -2.46 1.47 10.50
N VAL A 160 -2.15 0.22 10.85
CA VAL A 160 -2.24 -0.29 12.22
C VAL A 160 -0.85 -0.57 12.75
N THR A 161 -0.53 0.00 13.92
CA THR A 161 0.72 -0.25 14.65
C THR A 161 0.37 -0.92 15.98
N PRO A 162 0.35 -2.28 16.02
CA PRO A 162 -0.09 -3.01 17.22
C PRO A 162 0.97 -3.04 18.33
N PHE A 163 2.07 -2.33 18.14
CA PHE A 163 3.17 -2.20 19.08
C PHE A 163 3.28 -0.75 19.53
N ALA A 164 3.46 -0.53 20.82
CA ALA A 164 3.75 0.78 21.38
C ALA A 164 4.94 0.67 22.34
N TYR A 165 5.85 1.61 22.27
CA TYR A 165 7.06 1.59 23.07
C TYR A 165 7.23 2.87 23.88
N ASN A 166 7.48 2.72 25.19
CA ASN A 166 7.89 3.82 26.05
C ASN A 166 9.43 3.73 26.24
N PRO A 167 10.19 4.67 25.68
CA PRO A 167 11.64 4.59 25.70
C PRO A 167 12.28 4.97 27.05
N VAL A 168 11.57 5.67 27.93
CA VAL A 168 12.04 6.05 29.26
C VAL A 168 11.92 4.87 30.22
N THR A 169 10.77 4.21 30.25
CA THR A 169 10.55 3.00 31.05
C THR A 169 11.10 1.74 30.40
N LYS A 170 11.47 1.79 29.11
CA LYS A 170 11.89 0.65 28.27
C LYS A 170 10.85 -0.47 28.23
N THR A 171 9.58 -0.09 28.17
CA THR A 171 8.44 -0.99 28.16
C THR A 171 7.88 -1.07 26.73
N LEU A 172 7.83 -2.28 26.17
CA LEU A 172 7.13 -2.58 24.93
C LEU A 172 5.74 -3.09 25.27
N ARG A 173 4.72 -2.40 24.75
CA ARG A 173 3.32 -2.84 24.81
C ARG A 173 2.92 -3.46 23.48
N VAL A 174 2.40 -4.68 23.51
CA VAL A 174 1.92 -5.41 22.33
C VAL A 174 0.43 -5.60 22.47
N TYR A 175 -0.33 -4.94 21.59
CA TYR A 175 -1.79 -5.10 21.50
C TYR A 175 -2.10 -6.36 20.71
N HIS A 176 -2.40 -7.44 21.42
CA HIS A 176 -2.57 -8.76 20.81
C HIS A 176 -3.99 -9.07 20.33
N GLU A 177 -4.99 -8.32 20.76
CA GLU A 177 -6.36 -8.34 20.23
C GLU A 177 -6.87 -6.90 20.12
N MET A 178 -7.36 -6.52 18.94
CA MET A 178 -7.99 -5.22 18.72
C MET A 178 -9.17 -5.35 17.78
N THR A 179 -10.27 -4.65 18.09
CA THR A 179 -11.35 -4.38 17.16
C THR A 179 -11.15 -2.99 16.56
N ILE A 180 -11.06 -2.91 15.23
CA ILE A 180 -10.84 -1.69 14.48
C ILE A 180 -12.11 -1.38 13.71
N GLU A 181 -12.71 -0.24 13.95
CA GLU A 181 -13.92 0.21 13.27
C GLU A 181 -13.60 1.43 12.41
N VAL A 182 -13.97 1.39 11.14
CA VAL A 182 -13.90 2.52 10.23
C VAL A 182 -15.32 2.96 9.94
N VAL A 183 -15.67 4.18 10.33
CA VAL A 183 -17.04 4.70 10.30
C VAL A 183 -17.14 5.91 9.39
N ALA A 184 -18.24 6.00 8.63
CA ALA A 184 -18.54 7.17 7.81
C ALA A 184 -19.00 8.33 8.69
N THR A 185 -18.46 9.51 8.45
CA THR A 185 -18.91 10.77 9.09
C THR A 185 -19.88 11.51 8.17
N LYS A 186 -20.34 12.68 8.63
CA LYS A 186 -21.18 13.58 7.81
C LYS A 186 -20.36 14.63 7.06
N GLU A 187 -19.05 14.60 7.20
CA GLU A 187 -18.14 15.55 6.55
C GLU A 187 -17.88 15.12 5.10
N THR A 188 -17.60 16.10 4.24
CA THR A 188 -17.12 15.84 2.87
C THR A 188 -15.76 15.16 2.92
N GLY A 189 -15.56 14.16 2.08
CA GLY A 189 -14.32 13.40 1.99
C GLY A 189 -13.39 13.92 0.90
N GLU A 190 -12.14 13.50 0.96
CA GLU A 190 -11.19 13.67 -0.14
C GLU A 190 -11.44 12.60 -1.21
N ASN A 191 -11.12 12.90 -2.46
CA ASN A 191 -11.20 11.96 -3.58
C ASN A 191 -12.55 11.22 -3.65
N GLU A 192 -13.66 11.96 -3.51
CA GLU A 192 -15.00 11.39 -3.67
C GLU A 192 -15.20 10.89 -5.11
N LEU A 193 -15.78 9.70 -5.25
CA LEU A 193 -15.99 9.06 -6.53
C LEU A 193 -17.41 9.33 -7.06
N THR A 194 -17.51 10.15 -8.11
CA THR A 194 -18.77 10.38 -8.81
C THR A 194 -18.92 9.39 -9.96
N ARG A 195 -20.01 8.63 -9.95
CA ARG A 195 -20.28 7.63 -10.99
C ARG A 195 -21.26 8.19 -12.01
N ASN A 196 -20.83 8.20 -13.26
CA ASN A 196 -21.66 8.66 -14.39
C ASN A 196 -22.33 7.51 -15.15
N SER A 197 -21.98 6.25 -14.82
CA SER A 197 -22.48 5.05 -15.48
C SER A 197 -22.63 3.88 -14.51
N GLU A 198 -23.35 2.86 -14.91
CA GLU A 198 -23.45 1.60 -14.19
C GLU A 198 -22.08 0.89 -14.19
N VAL A 199 -21.64 0.46 -13.02
CA VAL A 199 -20.34 -0.18 -12.87
C VAL A 199 -20.42 -1.63 -13.26
N ARG A 200 -19.61 -2.03 -14.24
CA ARG A 200 -19.35 -3.43 -14.59
C ARG A 200 -17.90 -3.74 -14.29
N ILE A 201 -17.68 -4.70 -13.42
CA ILE A 201 -16.33 -5.08 -13.02
C ILE A 201 -15.81 -6.16 -13.99
N ASN A 202 -14.72 -5.86 -14.65
CA ASN A 202 -14.02 -6.83 -15.48
C ASN A 202 -13.38 -7.93 -14.63
N SER A 203 -13.37 -9.17 -15.13
CA SER A 203 -12.84 -10.35 -14.40
C SER A 203 -11.36 -10.22 -13.97
N GLU A 204 -10.55 -9.49 -14.74
CA GLU A 204 -9.15 -9.24 -14.40
C GLU A 204 -9.04 -8.30 -13.19
N PHE A 205 -9.86 -7.23 -13.17
CA PHE A 205 -9.94 -6.31 -12.04
C PHE A 205 -10.60 -6.94 -10.80
N SER A 206 -11.61 -7.80 -10.98
CA SER A 206 -12.21 -8.57 -9.88
C SER A 206 -11.14 -9.37 -9.12
N LYS A 207 -10.27 -10.11 -9.83
CA LYS A 207 -9.15 -10.85 -9.23
C LYS A 207 -8.13 -9.93 -8.56
N LEU A 208 -7.89 -8.73 -9.09
CA LEU A 208 -7.01 -7.75 -8.48
C LEU A 208 -7.61 -7.23 -7.16
N TYR A 209 -8.91 -6.91 -7.15
CA TYR A 209 -9.61 -6.43 -5.97
C TYR A 209 -9.71 -7.48 -4.87
N GLU A 210 -9.96 -8.76 -5.23
CA GLU A 210 -9.93 -9.89 -4.30
C GLU A 210 -8.62 -10.02 -3.53
N ARG A 211 -7.50 -9.76 -4.22
CA ARG A 211 -6.16 -9.80 -3.61
C ARG A 211 -5.82 -8.53 -2.82
N ARG A 212 -6.45 -7.42 -3.17
CA ARG A 212 -6.10 -6.11 -2.63
C ARG A 212 -6.94 -5.73 -1.44
N PHE A 213 -8.26 -5.95 -1.46
CA PHE A 213 -9.19 -5.43 -0.48
C PHE A 213 -9.81 -6.53 0.37
N ILE A 214 -9.66 -6.41 1.68
CA ILE A 214 -10.20 -7.41 2.62
C ILE A 214 -11.74 -7.50 2.57
N ASN A 215 -12.43 -6.44 2.17
CA ASN A 215 -13.89 -6.35 2.11
C ASN A 215 -14.45 -6.33 0.68
N TYR A 216 -13.70 -6.81 -0.32
CA TYR A 216 -14.16 -6.78 -1.71
C TYR A 216 -15.40 -7.63 -1.94
N LYS A 217 -15.48 -8.85 -1.38
CA LYS A 217 -16.62 -9.78 -1.61
C LYS A 217 -17.98 -9.17 -1.22
N GLU A 218 -18.03 -8.45 -0.11
CA GLU A 218 -19.24 -7.76 0.33
C GLU A 218 -19.57 -6.57 -0.59
N SER A 219 -18.56 -5.93 -1.15
CA SER A 219 -18.74 -4.82 -2.11
C SER A 219 -19.12 -5.32 -3.49
N GLU A 220 -18.64 -6.50 -3.90
CA GLU A 220 -18.96 -7.16 -5.18
C GLU A 220 -20.45 -7.44 -5.35
N ALA A 221 -21.15 -7.75 -4.25
CA ALA A 221 -22.59 -7.98 -4.28
C ALA A 221 -23.42 -6.80 -4.85
N LYS A 222 -22.80 -5.62 -5.02
CA LYS A 222 -23.44 -4.43 -5.62
C LYS A 222 -23.24 -4.31 -7.14
N TYR A 223 -22.29 -5.07 -7.72
CA TYR A 223 -21.86 -4.88 -9.10
C TYR A 223 -21.83 -6.21 -9.85
N GLU A 224 -22.17 -6.15 -11.14
CA GLU A 224 -22.08 -7.30 -12.02
C GLU A 224 -20.61 -7.50 -12.45
N VAL A 225 -20.08 -8.70 -12.22
CA VAL A 225 -18.79 -9.12 -12.75
C VAL A 225 -18.98 -9.71 -14.12
N VAL A 226 -18.34 -9.15 -15.13
CA VAL A 226 -18.39 -9.65 -16.51
C VAL A 226 -17.18 -10.54 -16.79
N GLU A 227 -17.42 -11.69 -17.47
CA GLU A 227 -16.35 -12.66 -17.79
C GLU A 227 -15.43 -12.19 -18.93
N GLU A 228 -15.82 -11.15 -19.67
CA GLU A 228 -15.06 -10.62 -20.79
C GLU A 228 -13.75 -10.01 -20.35
N GLU A 229 -12.69 -10.29 -21.11
CA GLU A 229 -11.41 -9.58 -20.96
C GLU A 229 -11.57 -8.14 -21.44
N GLY A 230 -10.94 -7.20 -20.71
CA GLY A 230 -11.00 -5.80 -21.07
C GLY A 230 -10.17 -5.47 -22.33
N ASP A 231 -10.44 -4.32 -22.93
CA ASP A 231 -9.80 -3.83 -24.13
C ASP A 231 -8.36 -3.39 -23.87
N LEU A 232 -7.50 -3.56 -24.86
CA LEU A 232 -6.12 -3.10 -24.89
C LEU A 232 -5.95 -1.96 -25.89
N LEU A 233 -5.49 -0.81 -25.43
CA LEU A 233 -5.02 0.30 -26.26
C LEU A 233 -3.49 0.25 -26.36
N ILE A 234 -2.95 0.27 -27.57
CA ILE A 234 -1.51 0.37 -27.82
C ILE A 234 -1.23 1.74 -28.43
N ILE A 235 -0.42 2.56 -27.75
CA ILE A 235 0.11 3.81 -28.29
C ILE A 235 1.56 3.54 -28.68
N CYS A 236 1.82 3.58 -29.98
CA CYS A 236 3.07 3.12 -30.58
C CYS A 236 3.75 4.28 -31.32
N TYR A 237 5.06 4.40 -31.17
CA TYR A 237 5.82 5.27 -32.06
C TYR A 237 5.61 4.83 -33.52
N ASP A 238 5.33 5.76 -34.41
CA ASP A 238 4.85 5.46 -35.75
C ASP A 238 5.77 4.47 -36.53
N GLU A 239 7.10 4.59 -36.40
CA GLU A 239 8.05 3.71 -37.05
C GLU A 239 8.07 2.27 -36.48
N PHE A 240 7.50 2.06 -35.28
CA PHE A 240 7.43 0.75 -34.64
C PHE A 240 6.07 0.05 -34.86
N MET A 241 5.15 0.69 -35.56
CA MET A 241 3.80 0.13 -35.79
C MET A 241 3.84 -1.13 -36.67
N GLU A 242 4.68 -1.19 -37.70
CA GLU A 242 4.77 -2.36 -38.59
C GLU A 242 5.22 -3.61 -37.82
N PRO A 243 6.36 -3.62 -37.08
CA PRO A 243 6.75 -4.77 -36.27
C PRO A 243 5.72 -5.17 -35.20
N MET A 244 4.92 -4.23 -34.73
CA MET A 244 3.91 -4.48 -33.69
C MET A 244 2.62 -5.12 -34.21
N GLN A 245 2.41 -5.20 -35.53
CA GLN A 245 1.20 -5.80 -36.12
C GLN A 245 1.00 -7.26 -35.69
N GLU A 246 2.06 -8.06 -35.69
CA GLU A 246 1.99 -9.47 -35.28
C GLU A 246 1.51 -9.61 -33.82
N PHE A 247 1.95 -8.70 -32.93
CA PHE A 247 1.50 -8.68 -31.55
C PHE A 247 0.02 -8.30 -31.43
N VAL A 248 -0.43 -7.31 -32.20
CA VAL A 248 -1.85 -6.89 -32.26
C VAL A 248 -2.72 -8.04 -32.73
N GLU A 249 -2.34 -8.71 -33.83
CA GLU A 249 -3.08 -9.85 -34.37
C GLU A 249 -3.10 -11.03 -33.40
N TRP A 250 -1.99 -11.30 -32.73
CA TRP A 250 -1.96 -12.31 -31.67
C TRP A 250 -2.92 -11.99 -30.53
N LYS A 251 -2.93 -10.76 -30.03
CA LYS A 251 -3.87 -10.34 -28.97
C LYS A 251 -5.32 -10.49 -29.41
N ARG A 252 -5.65 -10.10 -30.64
CA ARG A 252 -6.99 -10.26 -31.20
C ARG A 252 -7.39 -11.73 -31.37
N SER A 253 -6.43 -12.58 -31.80
CA SER A 253 -6.68 -14.02 -31.97
C SER A 253 -6.91 -14.75 -30.63
N THR A 254 -6.39 -14.20 -29.51
CA THR A 254 -6.62 -14.71 -28.17
C THR A 254 -7.90 -14.15 -27.53
N GLY A 255 -8.70 -13.37 -28.27
CA GLY A 255 -10.00 -12.86 -27.82
C GLY A 255 -9.96 -11.44 -27.19
N ARG A 256 -8.76 -10.82 -27.08
CA ARG A 256 -8.65 -9.47 -26.53
C ARG A 256 -8.88 -8.41 -27.63
N ASN A 257 -9.92 -7.60 -27.49
CA ASN A 257 -10.12 -6.45 -28.36
C ASN A 257 -8.94 -5.47 -28.20
N THR A 258 -8.20 -5.26 -29.30
CA THR A 258 -6.93 -4.52 -29.27
C THR A 258 -6.93 -3.45 -30.35
N THR A 259 -6.71 -2.21 -29.97
CA THR A 259 -6.56 -1.06 -30.86
C THR A 259 -5.12 -0.54 -30.75
N MET A 260 -4.47 -0.29 -31.88
CA MET A 260 -3.17 0.36 -31.95
C MET A 260 -3.25 1.67 -32.71
N VAL A 261 -2.66 2.73 -32.14
CA VAL A 261 -2.55 4.05 -32.75
C VAL A 261 -1.11 4.55 -32.72
N GLY A 262 -0.75 5.34 -33.72
CA GLY A 262 0.56 5.96 -33.77
C GLY A 262 0.67 7.24 -32.91
N THR A 263 1.92 7.63 -32.61
CA THR A 263 2.20 8.92 -31.95
C THR A 263 1.79 10.12 -32.78
N SER A 264 1.67 10.00 -34.10
CA SER A 264 1.09 11.02 -34.98
C SER A 264 -0.40 11.32 -34.67
N VAL A 265 -1.12 10.37 -34.07
CA VAL A 265 -2.53 10.50 -33.67
C VAL A 265 -2.68 10.83 -32.17
N ALA A 266 -2.01 10.05 -31.32
CA ALA A 266 -2.12 10.20 -29.87
C ALA A 266 -1.23 11.35 -29.32
N GLY A 267 -0.29 11.85 -30.08
CA GLY A 267 0.77 12.75 -29.65
C GLY A 267 1.96 11.99 -29.06
N SER A 268 3.09 12.67 -28.91
CA SER A 268 4.35 12.13 -28.38
C SER A 268 4.76 12.73 -27.03
N THR A 269 4.11 13.83 -26.60
CA THR A 269 4.34 14.42 -25.28
C THR A 269 3.50 13.73 -24.22
N ALA A 270 3.99 13.69 -22.98
CA ALA A 270 3.27 13.08 -21.86
C ALA A 270 1.83 13.60 -21.71
N ASP A 271 1.63 14.93 -21.86
CA ASP A 271 0.31 15.53 -21.67
C ASP A 271 -0.67 15.20 -22.82
N ASN A 272 -0.19 15.13 -24.07
CA ASN A 272 -1.01 14.74 -25.21
C ASN A 272 -1.41 13.26 -25.12
N VAL A 273 -0.46 12.39 -24.80
CA VAL A 273 -0.71 10.95 -24.64
C VAL A 273 -1.72 10.71 -23.52
N LYS A 274 -1.57 11.41 -22.38
CA LYS A 274 -2.53 11.32 -21.29
C LYS A 274 -3.93 11.76 -21.72
N ALA A 275 -4.07 12.91 -22.34
CA ALA A 275 -5.35 13.42 -22.82
C ALA A 275 -6.02 12.46 -23.83
N TYR A 276 -5.22 11.81 -24.67
CA TYR A 276 -5.72 10.78 -25.58
C TYR A 276 -6.23 9.56 -24.80
N ILE A 277 -5.49 9.07 -23.82
CA ILE A 277 -5.89 7.93 -22.97
C ILE A 277 -7.18 8.27 -22.21
N GLU A 278 -7.28 9.45 -21.60
CA GLU A 278 -8.49 9.92 -20.91
C GLU A 278 -9.70 9.89 -21.85
N THR A 279 -9.58 10.46 -23.05
CA THR A 279 -10.65 10.45 -24.05
C THR A 279 -11.05 9.03 -24.46
N GLN A 280 -10.10 8.12 -24.63
CA GLN A 280 -10.39 6.72 -24.96
C GLN A 280 -11.07 6.00 -23.80
N TYR A 281 -10.65 6.25 -22.57
CA TYR A 281 -11.25 5.66 -21.36
C TYR A 281 -12.68 6.15 -21.12
N GLU A 282 -12.94 7.44 -21.29
CA GLU A 282 -14.29 8.03 -21.18
C GLU A 282 -15.26 7.45 -22.23
N ASN A 283 -14.79 7.21 -23.45
CA ASN A 283 -15.61 6.68 -24.54
C ASN A 283 -15.73 5.14 -24.54
N ASN A 284 -14.85 4.45 -23.83
CA ASN A 284 -14.82 2.98 -23.76
C ASN A 284 -14.58 2.50 -22.33
N PRO A 285 -15.63 2.26 -21.55
CA PRO A 285 -15.51 1.72 -20.18
C PRO A 285 -14.82 0.35 -20.09
N ASN A 286 -14.73 -0.39 -21.20
CA ASN A 286 -14.05 -1.67 -21.27
C ASN A 286 -12.51 -1.54 -21.43
N LEU A 287 -11.99 -0.33 -21.67
CA LEU A 287 -10.55 -0.10 -21.72
C LEU A 287 -9.91 -0.40 -20.36
N THR A 288 -9.09 -1.44 -20.29
CA THR A 288 -8.44 -1.90 -19.04
C THR A 288 -6.95 -1.76 -19.05
N HIS A 289 -6.33 -1.81 -20.21
CA HIS A 289 -4.88 -1.79 -20.36
C HIS A 289 -4.45 -0.81 -21.45
N VAL A 290 -3.35 -0.11 -21.17
CA VAL A 290 -2.64 0.71 -22.13
C VAL A 290 -1.21 0.22 -22.22
N LEU A 291 -0.73 -0.06 -23.44
CA LEU A 291 0.66 -0.38 -23.72
C LEU A 291 1.29 0.79 -24.46
N LEU A 292 2.37 1.32 -23.91
CA LEU A 292 3.18 2.37 -24.52
C LEU A 292 4.39 1.72 -25.21
N VAL A 293 4.58 2.00 -26.50
CA VAL A 293 5.65 1.40 -27.32
C VAL A 293 6.54 2.51 -27.87
N GLY A 294 7.71 2.65 -27.28
CA GLY A 294 8.71 3.68 -27.57
C GLY A 294 9.56 3.96 -26.34
N ASP A 295 10.72 4.55 -26.54
CA ASP A 295 11.54 5.07 -25.44
C ASP A 295 11.18 6.55 -25.19
N LYS A 296 11.77 7.17 -24.20
CA LYS A 296 11.52 8.57 -23.80
C LYS A 296 11.72 9.58 -24.96
N GLU A 297 12.54 9.26 -25.95
CA GLU A 297 12.76 10.07 -27.13
C GLU A 297 11.62 9.98 -28.15
N GLN A 298 10.88 8.85 -28.16
CA GLN A 298 9.78 8.61 -29.11
C GLN A 298 8.42 8.85 -28.47
N LEU A 299 8.27 8.47 -27.19
CA LEU A 299 7.05 8.60 -26.40
C LEU A 299 7.42 9.02 -24.98
N SER A 300 7.45 10.34 -24.76
CA SER A 300 7.95 10.88 -23.51
C SER A 300 7.05 10.58 -22.33
N GLY A 301 7.61 9.97 -21.28
CA GLY A 301 6.97 9.92 -19.95
C GLY A 301 6.88 11.30 -19.31
N LYS A 302 6.08 11.44 -18.24
CA LYS A 302 6.04 12.68 -17.46
C LYS A 302 7.27 12.79 -16.57
N TYR A 303 7.98 13.92 -16.69
CA TYR A 303 9.05 14.21 -15.75
C TYR A 303 8.47 14.63 -14.41
N LEU A 304 8.76 13.86 -13.36
CA LEU A 304 8.28 14.11 -12.00
C LEU A 304 9.46 14.39 -11.06
N SER A 305 9.23 15.26 -10.08
CA SER A 305 10.17 15.51 -9.00
C SER A 305 9.51 15.23 -7.66
N MET A 306 10.12 14.34 -6.88
CA MET A 306 9.64 13.92 -5.56
C MET A 306 10.79 14.09 -4.56
N GLY A 307 10.92 15.29 -3.99
CA GLY A 307 12.00 15.63 -3.08
C GLY A 307 13.36 15.56 -3.77
N GLU A 308 14.25 14.70 -3.30
CA GLU A 308 15.60 14.51 -3.87
C GLU A 308 15.60 13.65 -5.14
N TYR A 309 14.48 13.04 -5.48
CA TYR A 309 14.36 12.15 -6.65
C TYR A 309 13.59 12.85 -7.75
N SER A 310 14.10 12.71 -8.96
CA SER A 310 13.42 13.18 -10.17
C SER A 310 13.69 12.24 -11.33
N GLY A 311 12.70 12.11 -12.23
CA GLY A 311 12.82 11.22 -13.37
C GLY A 311 11.54 11.16 -14.20
N TYR A 312 11.63 10.47 -15.33
CA TYR A 312 10.47 10.16 -16.14
C TYR A 312 9.69 9.00 -15.54
N SER A 313 8.36 9.10 -15.57
CA SER A 313 7.47 8.10 -15.00
C SER A 313 6.23 7.90 -15.86
N ASP A 314 5.84 6.65 -16.04
CA ASP A 314 4.62 6.26 -16.74
C ASP A 314 3.39 6.25 -15.79
N TRP A 315 3.61 6.33 -14.47
CA TRP A 315 2.56 6.44 -13.46
C TRP A 315 1.53 7.54 -13.78
N TRP A 316 1.98 8.65 -14.37
CA TRP A 316 1.15 9.77 -14.80
C TRP A 316 0.01 9.36 -15.74
N PHE A 317 0.23 8.40 -16.62
CA PHE A 317 -0.74 7.97 -17.61
C PHE A 317 -1.90 7.16 -17.01
N GLY A 318 -1.69 6.51 -15.88
CA GLY A 318 -2.71 5.73 -15.17
C GLY A 318 -3.55 6.55 -14.19
N GLN A 319 -3.31 7.85 -14.05
CA GLN A 319 -4.08 8.76 -13.20
C GLN A 319 -5.20 9.43 -14.01
N LEU A 320 -6.25 8.70 -14.30
CA LEU A 320 -7.39 9.13 -15.12
C LEU A 320 -8.47 9.79 -14.27
#